data_927a18163377ca490be0cf33b674dd2f
#
_entry.id   927a18163377ca490be0cf33b674dd2f
#
_cell.length_a   1.000
_cell.length_b   1.000
_cell.length_c   1.000
_cell.angle_alpha   90.00
_cell.angle_beta   90.00
_cell.angle_gamma   90.00
#
_symmetry.space_group_name_H-M   'P 1'
#
loop_
_entity.id
_entity.type
_entity.pdbx_description
1 polymer ?
#
loop_
_entity_poly.entity_id
_entity_poly.type
_entity_poly.pdbx_seq_one_letter_code
_entity_poly.pdbx_strand_id
1 'polypeptide(L)'
;MNAKLKKLFQQKVNGKTIIVTGASSGIGLTVSKYLAQAGAHVLLLARTKDKLDEVKAEIEAEGGKASVFPCDLNDMESIDAVSKEILASVDHIDILINNAGRSIRRAVHESID
;
A
#
# COMPACT_ATOMS: atom_id res chain seq x y z
N MET A 1 3.77 19.41 -0.19
CA MET A 1 4.47 19.16 1.09
C MET A 1 5.74 19.98 1.12
N ASN A 2 6.02 20.69 2.21
CA ASN A 2 7.22 21.49 2.28
C ASN A 2 8.48 20.62 2.45
N ALA A 3 9.66 21.20 2.20
CA ALA A 3 10.93 20.46 2.20
C ALA A 3 11.26 19.83 3.55
N LYS A 4 10.94 20.51 4.63
CA LYS A 4 11.22 20.01 5.98
C LYS A 4 10.37 18.80 6.32
N LEU A 5 9.07 18.86 6.02
CA LEU A 5 8.15 17.75 6.23
C LEU A 5 8.50 16.57 5.36
N LYS A 6 8.86 16.83 4.10
CA LYS A 6 9.26 15.80 3.16
C LYS A 6 10.49 15.04 3.69
N LYS A 7 11.46 15.76 4.20
CA LYS A 7 12.68 15.17 4.75
C LYS A 7 12.38 14.31 5.97
N LEU A 8 11.55 14.80 6.89
CA LEU A 8 11.13 14.03 8.07
C LEU A 8 10.39 12.78 7.66
N PHE A 9 9.50 12.89 6.68
CA PHE A 9 8.72 11.77 6.16
C PHE A 9 9.64 10.70 5.56
N GLN A 10 10.63 11.12 4.78
CA GLN A 10 11.62 10.21 4.21
C GLN A 10 12.38 9.45 5.29
N GLN A 11 12.77 10.13 6.35
CA GLN A 11 13.48 9.49 7.46
C GLN A 11 12.64 8.43 8.15
N LYS A 12 11.30 8.64 8.21
CA LYS A 12 10.39 7.71 8.87
C LYS A 12 10.07 6.49 8.03
N VAL A 13 9.95 6.65 6.73
CA VAL A 13 9.45 5.58 5.86
C VAL A 13 10.47 4.97 4.91
N ASN A 14 11.66 5.58 4.78
CA ASN A 14 12.68 5.05 3.89
C ASN A 14 13.04 3.60 4.29
N GLY A 15 13.00 2.70 3.32
CA GLY A 15 13.29 1.30 3.55
C GLY A 15 12.17 0.49 4.20
N LYS A 16 11.04 1.13 4.49
CA LYS A 16 9.89 0.44 5.09
C LYS A 16 9.04 -0.25 4.04
N THR A 17 8.37 -1.31 4.44
CA THR A 17 7.39 -2.01 3.60
C THR A 17 6.01 -1.62 4.10
N ILE A 18 5.21 -1.01 3.21
CA ILE A 18 3.94 -0.41 3.58
C ILE A 18 2.82 -0.91 2.67
N ILE A 19 1.75 -1.43 3.28
CA ILE A 19 0.55 -1.82 2.55
C ILE A 19 -0.39 -0.62 2.49
N VAL A 20 -0.89 -0.32 1.28
CA VAL A 20 -1.92 0.71 1.09
C VAL A 20 -3.13 0.06 0.44
N THR A 21 -4.27 0.06 1.14
CA THR A 21 -5.53 -0.43 0.57
C THR A 21 -6.22 0.71 -0.15
N GLY A 22 -7.03 0.38 -1.17
CA GLY A 22 -7.68 1.39 -1.99
C GLY A 22 -6.68 2.25 -2.76
N ALA A 23 -5.58 1.62 -3.20
CA ALA A 23 -4.45 2.34 -3.80
C ALA A 23 -4.66 2.78 -5.24
N SER A 24 -5.76 2.37 -5.87
CA SER A 24 -5.98 2.63 -7.29
C SER A 24 -6.55 4.01 -7.60
N SER A 25 -6.99 4.76 -6.60
CA SER A 25 -7.61 6.07 -6.83
C SER A 25 -7.60 6.95 -5.57
N GLY A 26 -7.86 8.24 -5.77
CA GLY A 26 -8.07 9.19 -4.68
C GLY A 26 -6.89 9.30 -3.72
N ILE A 27 -7.21 9.33 -2.43
CA ILE A 27 -6.23 9.49 -1.37
C ILE A 27 -5.23 8.34 -1.34
N GLY A 28 -5.69 7.10 -1.53
CA GLY A 28 -4.81 5.94 -1.56
C GLY A 28 -3.75 6.01 -2.64
N LEU A 29 -4.15 6.45 -3.83
CA LEU A 29 -3.22 6.65 -4.95
C LEU A 29 -2.17 7.71 -4.60
N THR A 30 -2.63 8.86 -4.12
CA THR A 30 -1.75 9.97 -3.78
C THR A 30 -0.76 9.60 -2.67
N VAL A 31 -1.25 8.96 -1.61
CA VAL A 31 -0.41 8.52 -0.49
C VAL A 31 0.63 7.51 -0.97
N SER A 32 0.22 6.55 -1.82
CA SER A 32 1.14 5.54 -2.34
C SER A 32 2.31 6.17 -3.09
N LYS A 33 2.04 7.18 -3.91
CA LYS A 33 3.09 7.87 -4.65
C LYS A 33 4.06 8.61 -3.70
N TYR A 34 3.52 9.31 -2.70
CA TYR A 34 4.37 10.02 -1.73
C TYR A 34 5.25 9.07 -0.94
N LEU A 35 4.69 7.95 -0.49
CA LEU A 35 5.44 6.95 0.26
C LEU A 35 6.58 6.36 -0.59
N ALA A 36 6.29 6.04 -1.84
CA ALA A 36 7.29 5.49 -2.74
C ALA A 36 8.41 6.50 -3.01
N GLN A 37 8.06 7.77 -3.20
CA GLN A 37 9.04 8.84 -3.38
C GLN A 37 9.92 9.02 -2.15
N ALA A 38 9.38 8.70 -0.98
CA ALA A 38 10.12 8.78 0.28
C ALA A 38 10.99 7.54 0.55
N GLY A 39 11.03 6.59 -0.38
CA GLY A 39 11.89 5.42 -0.29
C GLY A 39 11.25 4.16 0.27
N ALA A 40 9.93 4.15 0.45
CA ALA A 40 9.22 2.96 0.91
C ALA A 40 8.95 1.99 -0.23
N HIS A 41 8.87 0.71 0.10
CA HIS A 41 8.32 -0.30 -0.81
C HIS A 41 6.83 -0.36 -0.55
N VAL A 42 6.03 0.06 -1.52
CA VAL A 42 4.58 0.16 -1.36
C VAL A 42 3.89 -1.06 -1.97
N LEU A 43 3.08 -1.72 -1.16
CA LEU A 43 2.27 -2.85 -1.61
C LEU A 43 0.86 -2.32 -1.88
N LEU A 44 0.47 -2.31 -3.14
CA LEU A 44 -0.75 -1.66 -3.60
C LEU A 44 -1.89 -2.68 -3.66
N LEU A 45 -2.92 -2.47 -2.85
CA LEU A 45 -4.10 -3.34 -2.81
C LEU A 45 -5.35 -2.60 -3.28
N ALA A 46 -6.05 -3.19 -4.25
CA ALA A 46 -7.37 -2.76 -4.70
C ALA A 46 -7.93 -3.84 -5.60
N ARG A 47 -9.19 -3.74 -5.99
CA ARG A 47 -9.83 -4.77 -6.82
C ARG A 47 -9.38 -4.72 -8.28
N THR A 48 -9.09 -3.55 -8.80
CA THR A 48 -8.85 -3.35 -10.24
C THR A 48 -7.37 -3.43 -10.57
N LYS A 49 -6.94 -4.59 -11.07
CA LYS A 49 -5.55 -4.84 -11.41
C LYS A 49 -4.98 -3.83 -12.39
N ASP A 50 -5.71 -3.49 -13.45
CA ASP A 50 -5.23 -2.57 -14.48
C ASP A 50 -4.88 -1.21 -13.91
N LYS A 51 -5.70 -0.69 -13.01
CA LYS A 51 -5.43 0.59 -12.36
C LYS A 51 -4.22 0.51 -11.43
N LEU A 52 -4.08 -0.60 -10.70
CA LEU A 52 -2.92 -0.82 -9.85
C LEU A 52 -1.64 -0.90 -10.68
N ASP A 53 -1.69 -1.56 -11.83
CA ASP A 53 -0.54 -1.64 -12.72
C ASP A 53 -0.12 -0.27 -13.23
N GLU A 54 -1.09 0.62 -13.52
CA GLU A 54 -0.81 2.00 -13.92
C GLU A 54 -0.11 2.76 -12.80
N VAL A 55 -0.58 2.62 -11.57
CA VAL A 55 0.03 3.29 -10.42
C VAL A 55 1.45 2.79 -10.20
N LYS A 56 1.65 1.47 -10.30
CA LYS A 56 2.97 0.88 -10.18
C LYS A 56 3.92 1.43 -11.25
N ALA A 57 3.46 1.51 -12.49
CA ALA A 57 4.27 2.04 -13.58
C ALA A 57 4.69 3.50 -13.31
N GLU A 58 3.78 4.32 -12.82
CA GLU A 58 4.08 5.71 -12.47
C GLU A 58 5.10 5.80 -11.34
N ILE A 59 4.96 4.96 -10.32
CA ILE A 59 5.89 4.92 -9.19
C ILE A 59 7.29 4.50 -9.68
N GLU A 60 7.36 3.47 -10.49
CA GLU A 60 8.65 2.96 -10.98
C GLU A 60 9.31 3.94 -11.94
N ALA A 61 8.53 4.67 -12.73
CA ALA A 61 9.06 5.70 -13.63
C ALA A 61 9.77 6.81 -12.85
N GLU A 62 9.40 7.04 -11.61
CA GLU A 62 10.03 8.04 -10.75
C GLU A 62 11.10 7.43 -9.83
N GLY A 63 11.47 6.17 -10.06
CA GLY A 63 12.52 5.49 -9.30
C GLY A 63 12.05 4.82 -8.02
N GLY A 64 10.74 4.77 -7.79
CA GLY A 64 10.18 4.13 -6.60
C GLY A 64 10.01 2.62 -6.75
N LYS A 65 9.55 1.98 -5.70
CA LYS A 65 9.33 0.55 -5.65
C LYS A 65 7.90 0.24 -5.23
N ALA A 66 7.20 -0.54 -6.05
CA ALA A 66 5.81 -0.92 -5.77
C ALA A 66 5.55 -2.35 -6.21
N SER A 67 4.65 -3.02 -5.49
CA SER A 67 4.15 -4.35 -5.86
C SER A 67 2.63 -4.29 -5.87
N VAL A 68 2.00 -5.03 -6.76
CA VAL A 68 0.56 -4.99 -6.98
C VAL A 68 -0.08 -6.28 -6.50
N PHE A 69 -1.13 -6.13 -5.68
CA PHE A 69 -1.90 -7.27 -5.18
C PHE A 69 -3.39 -7.00 -5.36
N PRO A 70 -3.97 -7.44 -6.50
CA PRO A 70 -5.41 -7.29 -6.68
C PRO A 70 -6.14 -8.07 -5.60
N CYS A 71 -7.07 -7.43 -4.92
CA CYS A 71 -7.74 -8.03 -3.78
C CYS A 71 -9.13 -7.43 -3.61
N ASP A 72 -10.14 -8.31 -3.46
CA ASP A 72 -11.47 -7.89 -3.07
C ASP A 72 -11.56 -7.94 -1.56
N LEU A 73 -11.54 -6.77 -0.92
CA LEU A 73 -11.55 -6.66 0.53
C LEU A 73 -12.90 -6.98 1.17
N ASN A 74 -13.92 -7.28 0.37
CA ASN A 74 -15.20 -7.77 0.86
C ASN A 74 -15.28 -9.30 0.82
N ASP A 75 -14.25 -9.97 0.31
CA ASP A 75 -14.20 -11.41 0.16
C ASP A 75 -13.07 -11.99 1.01
N MET A 76 -13.42 -12.75 2.05
CA MET A 76 -12.45 -13.32 2.97
C MET A 76 -11.47 -14.29 2.29
N GLU A 77 -11.92 -15.02 1.29
CA GLU A 77 -11.04 -15.91 0.54
C GLU A 77 -9.98 -15.13 -0.23
N SER A 78 -10.39 -14.00 -0.82
CA SER A 78 -9.47 -13.13 -1.54
C SER A 78 -8.43 -12.54 -0.59
N ILE A 79 -8.86 -12.08 0.58
CA ILE A 79 -7.97 -11.54 1.61
C ILE A 79 -6.95 -12.58 2.05
N ASP A 80 -7.42 -13.79 2.31
CA ASP A 80 -6.54 -14.88 2.77
C ASP A 80 -5.50 -15.23 1.70
N ALA A 81 -5.92 -15.35 0.46
CA ALA A 81 -5.01 -15.66 -0.65
C ALA A 81 -3.94 -14.58 -0.83
N VAL A 82 -4.36 -13.31 -0.80
CA VAL A 82 -3.43 -12.18 -0.96
C VAL A 82 -2.49 -12.07 0.22
N SER A 83 -2.99 -12.32 1.43
CA SER A 83 -2.14 -12.31 2.63
C SER A 83 -1.00 -13.31 2.50
N LYS A 84 -1.27 -14.50 2.00
CA LYS A 84 -0.25 -15.52 1.77
C LYS A 84 0.76 -15.08 0.72
N GLU A 85 0.28 -14.46 -0.37
CA GLU A 85 1.16 -13.94 -1.42
C GLU A 85 2.09 -12.86 -0.87
N ILE A 86 1.55 -11.95 -0.08
CA ILE A 86 2.33 -10.87 0.51
C ILE A 86 3.41 -11.44 1.43
N LEU A 87 3.04 -12.38 2.31
CA LEU A 87 3.99 -12.99 3.23
C LEU A 87 5.10 -13.77 2.52
N ALA A 88 4.81 -14.30 1.34
CA ALA A 88 5.80 -14.97 0.52
C ALA A 88 6.72 -13.98 -0.23
N SER A 89 6.26 -12.75 -0.42
CA SER A 89 6.96 -11.74 -1.23
C SER A 89 7.86 -10.83 -0.42
N VAL A 90 7.57 -10.62 0.86
CA VAL A 90 8.32 -9.68 1.70
C VAL A 90 8.64 -10.33 3.05
N ASP A 91 9.72 -9.90 3.67
CA ASP A 91 10.16 -10.43 4.96
C ASP A 91 9.29 -9.94 6.11
N HIS A 92 8.78 -8.73 6.00
CA HIS A 92 7.99 -8.10 7.05
C HIS A 92 7.17 -6.95 6.48
N ILE A 93 6.18 -6.52 7.26
CA ILE A 93 5.35 -5.36 6.92
C ILE A 93 5.46 -4.40 8.09
N ASP A 94 5.86 -3.17 7.80
CA ASP A 94 6.07 -2.16 8.83
C ASP A 94 4.82 -1.35 9.12
N ILE A 95 4.03 -1.05 8.09
CA ILE A 95 2.88 -0.15 8.21
C ILE A 95 1.75 -0.63 7.33
N LEU A 96 0.53 -0.51 7.83
CA LEU A 96 -0.69 -0.75 7.04
C LEU A 96 -1.50 0.54 6.99
N ILE A 97 -1.71 1.07 5.81
CA ILE A 97 -2.58 2.23 5.60
C ILE A 97 -3.90 1.74 5.03
N ASN A 98 -4.93 1.79 5.86
CA ASN A 98 -6.25 1.31 5.51
C ASN A 98 -7.10 2.44 4.95
N ASN A 99 -7.21 2.50 3.63
CA ASN A 99 -7.97 3.52 2.92
C ASN A 99 -9.15 2.94 2.13
N ALA A 100 -9.40 1.63 2.25
CA ALA A 100 -10.35 0.95 1.36
C ALA A 100 -11.79 0.97 1.82
N GLY A 101 -12.09 1.44 3.01
CA GLY A 101 -13.47 1.53 3.46
C GLY A 101 -13.75 0.79 4.76
N ARG A 102 -15.03 0.70 5.09
CA ARG A 102 -15.47 0.24 6.42
C ARG A 102 -15.11 -1.20 6.75
N SER A 103 -15.27 -2.10 5.79
CA SER A 103 -15.04 -3.53 6.03
C SER A 103 -13.63 -3.85 6.48
N ILE A 104 -12.66 -3.32 5.76
CA ILE A 104 -11.26 -3.56 6.08
C ILE A 104 -10.84 -2.86 7.36
N ARG A 105 -11.37 -1.66 7.63
CA ARG A 105 -11.08 -0.96 8.88
C ARG A 105 -11.57 -1.76 10.08
N ARG A 106 -12.74 -2.37 9.96
CA ARG A 106 -13.30 -3.21 11.00
C ARG A 106 -12.44 -4.44 11.24
N ALA A 107 -12.01 -5.10 10.18
CA ALA A 107 -11.16 -6.27 10.26
C ALA A 107 -9.81 -5.96 10.93
N VAL A 108 -9.20 -4.85 10.55
CA VAL A 108 -7.92 -4.41 11.13
C VAL A 108 -8.09 -4.08 12.61
N HIS A 109 -9.16 -3.38 12.96
CA HIS A 109 -9.45 -3.05 14.34
C HIS A 109 -9.62 -4.30 15.21
N GLU A 110 -10.38 -5.27 14.74
CA GLU A 110 -10.59 -6.53 15.44
C GLU A 110 -9.28 -7.31 15.59
N SER A 111 -8.40 -7.24 14.62
CA SER A 111 -7.10 -7.91 14.69
C SER A 111 -6.17 -7.33 15.75
N ILE A 112 -6.28 -6.04 15.99
CA ILE A 112 -5.44 -5.33 16.96
C ILE A 112 -5.93 -5.57 18.38
N ASP A 113 -7.24 -5.68 18.53
CA ASP A 113 -7.87 -5.91 19.83
C ASP A 113 -7.66 -7.33 20.33
#